data_b2345c78c9cb03b350d1bafb53ea212f
#
_entry.id   b2345c78c9cb03b350d1bafb53ea212f
#
_cell.length_a   1.000
_cell.length_b   1.000
_cell.length_c   1.000
_cell.angle_alpha   90.00
_cell.angle_beta   90.00
_cell.angle_gamma   90.00
#
_symmetry.space_group_name_H-M   'P 1'
#
loop_
_entity.id
_entity.type
_entity.pdbx_description
1 polymer ?
#
loop_
_entity_poly.entity_id
_entity_poly.type
_entity_poly.pdbx_seq_one_letter_code
_entity_poly.pdbx_strand_id
1 'polypeptide(L)'
;MVRLLIAAVLVFALGARADIVTCTCDVTRPETLEARQCGLCREAEKQPAGVKIFFLKDANPSKPNRWLALPRSHERSIELLSDEQRADLLFAAVQKAKALFGDEWAIAYNAPGVQTQCHIHLHIGKLIPGVETNQFITATKIEDIPAPPKGEGFWIHPQGNLFHVHPGEQVTETVIER
;
A
#
# COMPACT_ATOMS: atom_id res chain seq x y z
N MET A 1 -50.13 34.27 10.08
CA MET A 1 -48.85 34.05 9.41
C MET A 1 -48.01 33.11 10.27
N VAL A 2 -48.00 31.80 9.95
CA VAL A 2 -47.24 30.78 10.67
C VAL A 2 -45.91 30.59 9.93
N ARG A 3 -44.78 30.90 10.56
CA ARG A 3 -43.43 30.66 10.02
C ARG A 3 -43.06 29.23 10.33
N LEU A 4 -42.97 28.40 9.31
CA LEU A 4 -42.43 27.05 9.37
C LEU A 4 -40.90 27.13 9.39
N LEU A 5 -40.29 26.76 10.53
CA LEU A 5 -38.82 26.58 10.64
C LEU A 5 -38.50 25.16 10.17
N ILE A 6 -37.86 25.05 9.01
CA ILE A 6 -37.30 23.79 8.50
C ILE A 6 -35.92 23.63 9.16
N ALA A 7 -35.81 22.69 10.11
CA ALA A 7 -34.53 22.26 10.67
C ALA A 7 -33.88 21.28 9.70
N ALA A 8 -32.81 21.70 9.06
CA ALA A 8 -31.96 20.83 8.25
C ALA A 8 -31.13 19.93 9.16
N VAL A 9 -31.42 18.63 9.19
CA VAL A 9 -30.61 17.63 9.89
C VAL A 9 -29.43 17.27 8.97
N LEU A 10 -28.26 17.77 9.32
CA LEU A 10 -26.99 17.33 8.70
C LEU A 10 -26.65 15.93 9.23
N VAL A 11 -26.90 14.91 8.42
CA VAL A 11 -26.42 13.56 8.68
C VAL A 11 -24.92 13.52 8.32
N PHE A 12 -24.06 13.62 9.31
CA PHE A 12 -22.65 13.30 9.15
C PHE A 12 -22.52 11.79 8.94
N ALA A 13 -22.26 11.37 7.71
CA ALA A 13 -21.83 10.01 7.43
C ALA A 13 -20.42 9.83 8.05
N LEU A 14 -20.37 9.26 9.25
CA LEU A 14 -19.13 8.75 9.83
C LEU A 14 -18.66 7.60 8.93
N GLY A 15 -17.72 7.89 8.02
CA GLY A 15 -17.03 6.86 7.28
C GLY A 15 -16.35 5.93 8.27
N ALA A 16 -16.86 4.70 8.40
CA ALA A 16 -16.22 3.66 9.19
C ALA A 16 -14.79 3.45 8.65
N ARG A 17 -13.79 3.92 9.39
CA ARG A 17 -12.39 3.53 9.15
C ARG A 17 -12.32 2.03 9.41
N ALA A 18 -11.96 1.27 8.39
CA ALA A 18 -11.69 -0.15 8.56
C ALA A 18 -10.42 -0.27 9.41
N ASP A 19 -10.58 -0.71 10.64
CA ASP A 19 -9.46 -1.02 11.51
C ASP A 19 -8.92 -2.40 11.14
N ILE A 20 -7.73 -2.44 10.55
CA ILE A 20 -7.07 -3.67 10.13
C ILE A 20 -6.65 -4.56 11.30
N VAL A 21 -6.65 -4.04 12.53
CA VAL A 21 -6.36 -4.80 13.75
C VAL A 21 -7.29 -6.01 13.89
N THR A 22 -8.48 -5.95 13.29
CA THR A 22 -9.49 -7.02 13.33
C THR A 22 -9.50 -7.94 12.10
N CYS A 23 -8.36 -8.07 11.39
CA CYS A 23 -8.27 -9.00 10.26
C CYS A 23 -8.62 -10.44 10.65
N THR A 24 -9.68 -10.97 10.05
CA THR A 24 -10.17 -12.34 10.27
C THR A 24 -9.91 -13.25 9.08
N CYS A 25 -9.08 -12.81 8.11
CA CYS A 25 -8.76 -13.57 6.92
C CYS A 25 -7.95 -14.83 7.30
N ASP A 26 -8.51 -15.98 7.01
CA ASP A 26 -7.91 -17.29 7.30
C ASP A 26 -8.04 -18.16 6.05
N VAL A 27 -6.91 -18.45 5.41
CA VAL A 27 -6.85 -19.22 4.16
C VAL A 27 -7.33 -20.67 4.32
N THR A 28 -7.31 -21.19 5.55
CA THR A 28 -7.85 -22.52 5.85
C THR A 28 -9.37 -22.54 5.96
N ARG A 29 -9.99 -21.34 6.01
CA ARG A 29 -11.43 -21.12 6.08
C ARG A 29 -11.88 -20.16 4.97
N PRO A 30 -12.11 -20.66 3.75
CA PRO A 30 -12.38 -19.85 2.56
C PRO A 30 -13.51 -18.82 2.72
N GLU A 31 -14.49 -19.13 3.54
CA GLU A 31 -15.61 -18.22 3.84
C GLU A 31 -15.15 -16.90 4.48
N THR A 32 -14.02 -16.89 5.17
CA THR A 32 -13.47 -15.67 5.78
C THR A 32 -12.89 -14.72 4.73
N LEU A 33 -12.49 -15.24 3.57
CA LEU A 33 -11.91 -14.46 2.47
C LEU A 33 -12.96 -13.63 1.72
N GLU A 34 -14.25 -13.88 1.93
CA GLU A 34 -15.33 -13.09 1.34
C GLU A 34 -15.49 -11.71 2.00
N ALA A 35 -14.91 -11.52 3.19
CA ALA A 35 -14.92 -10.22 3.85
C ALA A 35 -14.18 -9.17 3.00
N ARG A 36 -14.71 -7.94 2.97
CA ARG A 36 -14.18 -6.83 2.16
C ARG A 36 -12.68 -6.60 2.37
N GLN A 37 -12.22 -6.65 3.61
CA GLN A 37 -10.81 -6.45 3.98
C GLN A 37 -9.89 -7.60 3.56
N CYS A 38 -10.44 -8.75 3.15
CA CYS A 38 -9.70 -9.92 2.72
C CYS A 38 -9.57 -10.04 1.18
N GLY A 39 -9.97 -9.03 0.45
CA GLY A 39 -9.96 -9.03 -1.02
C GLY A 39 -8.58 -9.35 -1.60
N LEU A 40 -7.52 -8.76 -1.08
CA LEU A 40 -6.16 -9.04 -1.55
C LEU A 40 -5.65 -10.43 -1.12
N CYS A 41 -6.08 -10.95 0.04
CA CYS A 41 -5.81 -12.33 0.44
C CYS A 41 -6.44 -13.33 -0.56
N ARG A 42 -7.68 -13.08 -0.98
CA ARG A 42 -8.36 -13.89 -1.99
C ARG A 42 -7.64 -13.85 -3.35
N GLU A 43 -7.11 -12.69 -3.75
CA GLU A 43 -6.31 -12.59 -4.98
C GLU A 43 -4.98 -13.34 -4.87
N ALA A 44 -4.35 -13.37 -3.68
CA ALA A 44 -3.14 -14.16 -3.44
C ALA A 44 -3.38 -15.67 -3.59
N GLU A 45 -4.53 -16.18 -3.13
CA GLU A 45 -4.90 -17.60 -3.27
C GLU A 45 -5.14 -18.04 -4.72
N LYS A 46 -5.48 -17.10 -5.61
CA LYS A 46 -5.61 -17.38 -7.04
C LYS A 46 -4.27 -17.55 -7.75
N GLN A 47 -3.17 -17.13 -7.13
CA GLN A 47 -1.86 -17.22 -7.76
C GLN A 47 -1.30 -18.64 -7.70
N PRO A 48 -0.59 -19.10 -8.73
CA PRO A 48 0.10 -20.38 -8.71
C PRO A 48 1.07 -20.51 -7.52
N ALA A 49 1.21 -21.71 -6.97
CA ALA A 49 2.04 -21.95 -5.78
C ALA A 49 3.51 -21.52 -5.91
N GLY A 50 4.07 -21.51 -7.12
CA GLY A 50 5.45 -21.09 -7.39
C GLY A 50 5.65 -19.58 -7.51
N VAL A 51 4.58 -18.78 -7.50
CA VAL A 51 4.65 -17.33 -7.58
C VAL A 51 5.01 -16.76 -6.22
N LYS A 52 6.13 -16.05 -6.10
CA LYS A 52 6.49 -15.36 -4.85
C LYS A 52 5.81 -14.00 -4.75
N ILE A 53 5.88 -13.21 -5.83
CA ILE A 53 5.35 -11.83 -5.92
C ILE A 53 4.44 -11.73 -7.14
N PHE A 54 3.33 -11.05 -7.00
CA PHE A 54 2.40 -10.77 -8.08
C PHE A 54 1.94 -9.31 -8.07
N PHE A 55 1.31 -8.90 -9.17
CA PHE A 55 0.86 -7.52 -9.35
C PHE A 55 -0.61 -7.46 -9.68
N LEU A 56 -1.30 -6.50 -9.10
CA LEU A 56 -2.67 -6.16 -9.42
C LEU A 56 -2.75 -4.70 -9.87
N LYS A 57 -3.64 -4.40 -10.80
CA LYS A 57 -4.03 -3.02 -11.03
C LYS A 57 -4.91 -2.57 -9.86
N ASP A 58 -4.72 -1.32 -9.38
CA ASP A 58 -5.59 -0.78 -8.32
C ASP A 58 -7.05 -0.81 -8.81
N ALA A 59 -7.93 -1.44 -8.03
CA ALA A 59 -9.34 -1.57 -8.38
C ALA A 59 -10.12 -0.28 -8.21
N ASN A 60 -9.54 0.75 -7.57
CA ASN A 60 -10.18 2.05 -7.39
C ASN A 60 -10.22 2.82 -8.72
N PRO A 61 -11.41 3.08 -9.30
CA PRO A 61 -11.52 3.77 -10.58
C PRO A 61 -10.99 5.21 -10.56
N SER A 62 -10.84 5.81 -9.39
CA SER A 62 -10.20 7.14 -9.25
C SER A 62 -8.67 7.09 -9.25
N LYS A 63 -8.08 5.90 -9.36
CA LYS A 63 -6.63 5.65 -9.37
C LYS A 63 -6.23 4.77 -10.57
N PRO A 64 -6.57 5.15 -11.82
CA PRO A 64 -6.47 4.25 -12.98
C PRO A 64 -5.04 3.87 -13.36
N ASN A 65 -4.04 4.63 -12.91
CA ASN A 65 -2.64 4.40 -13.27
C ASN A 65 -1.85 3.70 -12.15
N ARG A 66 -2.49 3.35 -11.04
CA ARG A 66 -1.83 2.69 -9.91
C ARG A 66 -1.82 1.19 -10.04
N TRP A 67 -0.75 0.61 -9.53
CA TRP A 67 -0.56 -0.83 -9.39
C TRP A 67 -0.25 -1.18 -7.94
N LEU A 68 -0.47 -2.42 -7.60
CA LEU A 68 -0.11 -3.01 -6.32
C LEU A 68 0.90 -4.12 -6.55
N ALA A 69 1.94 -4.19 -5.72
CA ALA A 69 2.83 -5.33 -5.62
C ALA A 69 2.55 -6.06 -4.31
N LEU A 70 2.37 -7.38 -4.37
CA LEU A 70 1.99 -8.21 -3.25
C LEU A 70 2.84 -9.46 -3.19
N PRO A 71 3.29 -9.91 -2.00
CA PRO A 71 3.77 -11.28 -1.85
C PRO A 71 2.58 -12.26 -1.92
N ARG A 72 2.83 -13.49 -2.33
CA ARG A 72 1.79 -14.53 -2.24
C ARG A 72 1.56 -15.00 -0.80
N SER A 73 2.58 -14.89 0.06
CA SER A 73 2.45 -15.20 1.49
C SER A 73 1.50 -14.23 2.20
N HIS A 74 0.67 -14.76 3.12
CA HIS A 74 -0.39 -14.01 3.79
C HIS A 74 0.12 -13.23 5.02
N GLU A 75 1.09 -12.32 4.79
CA GLU A 75 1.55 -11.44 5.84
C GLU A 75 0.71 -10.16 5.90
N ARG A 76 0.54 -9.62 7.11
CA ARG A 76 -0.27 -8.41 7.33
C ARG A 76 0.53 -7.13 7.20
N SER A 77 1.81 -7.18 7.52
CA SER A 77 2.67 -6.02 7.53
C SER A 77 4.08 -6.35 7.07
N ILE A 78 4.79 -5.33 6.62
CA ILE A 78 6.12 -5.49 6.04
C ILE A 78 7.16 -5.93 7.07
N GLU A 79 6.96 -5.61 8.35
CA GLU A 79 7.82 -6.01 9.46
C GLU A 79 7.76 -7.52 9.76
N LEU A 80 6.73 -8.21 9.28
CA LEU A 80 6.59 -9.67 9.42
C LEU A 80 7.32 -10.43 8.33
N LEU A 81 7.70 -9.77 7.24
CA LEU A 81 8.53 -10.37 6.20
C LEU A 81 9.96 -10.55 6.69
N SER A 82 10.60 -11.66 6.29
CA SER A 82 12.05 -11.78 6.42
C SER A 82 12.76 -10.72 5.55
N ASP A 83 14.04 -10.46 5.82
CA ASP A 83 14.83 -9.51 5.02
C ASP A 83 14.85 -9.92 3.54
N GLU A 84 14.98 -11.22 3.24
CA GLU A 84 14.93 -11.76 1.88
C GLU A 84 13.55 -11.51 1.22
N GLN A 85 12.47 -11.83 1.91
CA GLN A 85 11.11 -11.62 1.39
C GLN A 85 10.81 -10.15 1.14
N ARG A 86 11.29 -9.27 2.02
CA ARG A 86 11.15 -7.83 1.87
C ARG A 86 11.95 -7.31 0.68
N ALA A 87 13.20 -7.76 0.54
CA ALA A 87 14.04 -7.41 -0.60
C ALA A 87 13.44 -7.89 -1.93
N ASP A 88 12.96 -9.14 -2.00
CA ASP A 88 12.26 -9.69 -3.17
C ASP A 88 11.05 -8.82 -3.56
N LEU A 89 10.22 -8.44 -2.58
CA LEU A 89 9.04 -7.61 -2.81
C LEU A 89 9.41 -6.22 -3.33
N LEU A 90 10.37 -5.56 -2.69
CA LEU A 90 10.84 -4.24 -3.10
C LEU A 90 11.50 -4.29 -4.47
N PHE A 91 12.33 -5.29 -4.74
CA PHE A 91 12.96 -5.48 -6.03
C PHE A 91 11.93 -5.62 -7.15
N ALA A 92 10.95 -6.51 -6.97
CA ALA A 92 9.89 -6.71 -7.93
C ALA A 92 9.07 -5.44 -8.16
N ALA A 93 8.75 -4.71 -7.08
CA ALA A 93 8.02 -3.45 -7.16
C ALA A 93 8.80 -2.37 -7.92
N VAL A 94 10.11 -2.22 -7.66
CA VAL A 94 10.99 -1.27 -8.35
C VAL A 94 11.09 -1.60 -9.84
N GLN A 95 11.28 -2.88 -10.21
CA GLN A 95 11.32 -3.29 -11.62
C GLN A 95 10.01 -2.95 -12.34
N LYS A 96 8.88 -3.24 -11.70
CA LYS A 96 7.56 -2.90 -12.26
C LYS A 96 7.37 -1.39 -12.40
N ALA A 97 7.77 -0.63 -11.38
CA ALA A 97 7.66 0.82 -11.34
C ALA A 97 8.48 1.48 -12.47
N LYS A 98 9.74 1.08 -12.61
CA LYS A 98 10.62 1.55 -13.70
C LYS A 98 10.07 1.23 -15.08
N ALA A 99 9.55 0.02 -15.28
CA ALA A 99 8.96 -0.37 -16.56
C ALA A 99 7.72 0.45 -16.94
N LEU A 100 6.97 0.94 -15.96
CA LEU A 100 5.74 1.72 -16.19
C LEU A 100 5.97 3.23 -16.28
N PHE A 101 6.90 3.78 -15.47
CA PHE A 101 6.99 5.22 -15.22
C PHE A 101 8.39 5.80 -15.45
N GLY A 102 9.37 5.00 -15.97
CA GLY A 102 10.75 5.45 -16.14
C GLY A 102 11.37 5.85 -14.82
N ASP A 103 11.88 7.09 -14.71
CA ASP A 103 12.48 7.62 -13.48
C ASP A 103 11.49 8.45 -12.62
N GLU A 104 10.22 8.53 -13.02
CA GLU A 104 9.20 9.31 -12.31
C GLU A 104 8.33 8.45 -11.34
N TRP A 105 8.79 7.24 -11.02
CA TRP A 105 8.04 6.33 -10.18
C TRP A 105 8.15 6.65 -8.68
N ALA A 106 7.13 6.25 -7.93
CA ALA A 106 7.19 6.07 -6.49
C ALA A 106 6.55 4.75 -6.09
N ILE A 107 7.03 4.21 -4.96
CA ILE A 107 6.47 3.07 -4.26
C ILE A 107 6.10 3.53 -2.86
N ALA A 108 4.91 3.18 -2.39
CA ALA A 108 4.41 3.57 -1.09
C ALA A 108 3.81 2.38 -0.33
N TYR A 109 4.14 2.27 0.94
CA TYR A 109 3.56 1.34 1.90
C TYR A 109 2.84 2.12 2.98
N ASN A 110 1.53 2.06 3.02
CA ASN A 110 0.73 2.68 4.08
C ASN A 110 0.93 1.95 5.40
N ALA A 111 0.97 2.70 6.50
CA ALA A 111 1.02 2.12 7.83
C ALA A 111 -0.16 1.15 8.07
N PRO A 112 0.05 0.05 8.82
CA PRO A 112 -1.01 -0.95 9.06
C PRO A 112 -2.32 -0.37 9.61
N GLY A 113 -2.25 0.65 10.46
CA GLY A 113 -3.42 1.29 11.07
C GLY A 113 -4.32 2.08 10.11
N VAL A 114 -3.89 2.34 8.87
CA VAL A 114 -4.67 3.07 7.85
C VAL A 114 -4.95 2.25 6.60
N GLN A 115 -4.44 1.02 6.52
CA GLN A 115 -4.76 0.11 5.42
C GLN A 115 -6.21 -0.35 5.50
N THR A 116 -6.82 -0.62 4.35
CA THR A 116 -8.18 -1.13 4.23
C THR A 116 -8.24 -2.61 3.84
N GLN A 117 -7.09 -3.21 3.62
CA GLN A 117 -6.90 -4.61 3.24
C GLN A 117 -5.96 -5.30 4.22
N CYS A 118 -6.26 -6.55 4.54
CA CYS A 118 -5.51 -7.35 5.50
C CYS A 118 -4.21 -7.94 4.96
N HIS A 119 -3.98 -7.85 3.68
CA HIS A 119 -2.79 -8.36 3.01
C HIS A 119 -1.81 -7.23 2.75
N ILE A 120 -0.54 -7.46 3.06
CA ILE A 120 0.53 -6.49 2.73
C ILE A 120 0.52 -6.19 1.23
N HIS A 121 0.65 -4.93 0.88
CA HIS A 121 0.76 -4.46 -0.49
C HIS A 121 1.53 -3.15 -0.57
N LEU A 122 2.31 -3.01 -1.63
CA LEU A 122 2.99 -1.78 -1.99
C LEU A 122 2.22 -1.12 -3.13
N HIS A 123 1.89 0.15 -2.97
CA HIS A 123 1.34 0.97 -4.05
C HIS A 123 2.47 1.40 -5.00
N ILE A 124 2.25 1.29 -6.29
CA ILE A 124 3.18 1.69 -7.35
C ILE A 124 2.47 2.71 -8.24
N GLY A 125 3.12 3.82 -8.51
CA GLY A 125 2.61 4.82 -9.44
C GLY A 125 3.63 5.90 -9.74
N LYS A 126 3.19 6.97 -10.40
CA LYS A 126 4.03 8.11 -10.71
C LYS A 126 4.13 9.04 -9.50
N LEU A 127 5.34 9.51 -9.19
CA LEU A 127 5.56 10.47 -8.10
C LEU A 127 4.89 11.82 -8.44
N ILE A 128 4.18 12.39 -7.50
CA ILE A 128 3.65 13.75 -7.65
C ILE A 128 4.82 14.75 -7.54
N PRO A 129 5.00 15.65 -8.51
CA PRO A 129 6.08 16.63 -8.44
C PRO A 129 5.99 17.52 -7.20
N GLY A 130 7.14 17.71 -6.54
CA GLY A 130 7.27 18.64 -5.40
C GLY A 130 6.77 18.13 -4.05
N VAL A 131 6.41 16.83 -3.92
CA VAL A 131 6.01 16.24 -2.64
C VAL A 131 7.20 15.81 -1.77
N GLU A 132 8.39 15.77 -2.34
CA GLU A 132 9.60 15.37 -1.61
C GLU A 132 9.86 16.30 -0.43
N THR A 133 10.19 15.69 0.72
CA THR A 133 10.59 16.40 1.94
C THR A 133 12.09 16.20 2.19
N ASN A 134 12.68 17.04 3.05
CA ASN A 134 14.09 16.90 3.43
C ASN A 134 14.36 15.76 4.45
N GLN A 135 13.33 14.99 4.83
CA GLN A 135 13.44 13.88 5.77
C GLN A 135 13.44 12.57 5.01
N PHE A 136 14.61 12.09 4.64
CA PHE A 136 14.78 10.81 3.96
C PHE A 136 16.10 10.12 4.36
N ILE A 137 16.14 8.82 4.12
CA ILE A 137 17.34 7.99 4.19
C ILE A 137 17.75 7.69 2.75
N THR A 138 19.04 7.76 2.45
CA THR A 138 19.58 7.40 1.13
C THR A 138 20.02 5.95 1.12
N ALA A 139 19.55 5.16 0.13
CA ALA A 139 20.00 3.81 -0.12
C ALA A 139 20.59 3.69 -1.53
N THR A 140 21.65 2.92 -1.70
CA THR A 140 22.29 2.66 -3.01
C THR A 140 21.80 1.37 -3.65
N LYS A 141 21.30 0.45 -2.84
CA LYS A 141 20.75 -0.85 -3.25
C LYS A 141 19.43 -1.09 -2.56
N ILE A 142 18.63 -1.96 -3.14
CA ILE A 142 17.31 -2.32 -2.59
C ILE A 142 17.45 -3.02 -1.23
N GLU A 143 18.50 -3.84 -1.09
CA GLU A 143 18.80 -4.57 0.14
C GLU A 143 19.18 -3.64 1.31
N ASP A 144 19.66 -2.42 0.99
CA ASP A 144 20.01 -1.39 1.98
C ASP A 144 18.79 -0.59 2.47
N ILE A 145 17.63 -0.78 1.85
CA ILE A 145 16.40 -0.09 2.26
C ILE A 145 15.91 -0.67 3.59
N PRO A 146 15.90 0.13 4.67
CA PRO A 146 15.52 -0.37 5.98
C PRO A 146 14.02 -0.71 6.03
N ALA A 147 13.66 -1.65 6.90
CA ALA A 147 12.26 -1.81 7.28
C ALA A 147 11.76 -0.52 7.96
N PRO A 148 10.53 -0.10 7.72
CA PRO A 148 9.96 1.02 8.46
C PRO A 148 9.88 0.69 9.95
N PRO A 149 9.86 1.68 10.84
CA PRO A 149 9.55 1.47 12.23
C PRO A 149 8.20 0.76 12.39
N LYS A 150 8.07 -0.04 13.44
CA LYS A 150 6.86 -0.84 13.66
C LYS A 150 5.60 0.03 13.67
N GLY A 151 4.64 -0.35 12.83
CA GLY A 151 3.35 0.34 12.73
C GLY A 151 3.39 1.61 11.87
N GLU A 152 4.48 1.87 11.18
CA GLU A 152 4.64 3.02 10.29
C GLU A 152 4.66 2.61 8.82
N GLY A 153 4.35 3.56 7.95
CA GLY A 153 4.51 3.43 6.53
C GLY A 153 5.83 4.04 6.05
N PHE A 154 6.11 3.88 4.78
CA PHE A 154 7.22 4.54 4.09
C PHE A 154 6.90 4.70 2.60
N TRP A 155 7.63 5.58 1.95
CA TRP A 155 7.62 5.65 0.50
C TRP A 155 9.04 5.83 -0.05
N ILE A 156 9.23 5.45 -1.31
CA ILE A 156 10.53 5.40 -1.97
C ILE A 156 10.36 5.95 -3.37
N HIS A 157 11.36 6.72 -3.82
CA HIS A 157 11.49 7.14 -5.21
C HIS A 157 12.97 7.18 -5.65
N PRO A 158 13.27 7.20 -6.95
CA PRO A 158 14.63 7.32 -7.44
C PRO A 158 15.10 8.78 -7.38
N GLN A 159 16.39 8.96 -7.07
CA GLN A 159 17.11 10.22 -7.24
C GLN A 159 18.47 9.93 -7.88
N GLY A 160 18.54 10.00 -9.20
CA GLY A 160 19.71 9.55 -9.96
C GLY A 160 19.96 8.05 -9.76
N ASN A 161 21.13 7.69 -9.22
CA ASN A 161 21.51 6.30 -8.94
C ASN A 161 21.18 5.85 -7.51
N LEU A 162 20.43 6.65 -6.77
CA LEU A 162 20.09 6.42 -5.37
C LEU A 162 18.58 6.25 -5.22
N PHE A 163 18.19 5.70 -4.07
CA PHE A 163 16.82 5.70 -3.60
C PHE A 163 16.70 6.67 -2.42
N HIS A 164 15.73 7.58 -2.47
CA HIS A 164 15.29 8.32 -1.30
C HIS A 164 14.15 7.55 -0.65
N VAL A 165 14.35 7.20 0.62
CA VAL A 165 13.41 6.43 1.44
C VAL A 165 12.88 7.33 2.54
N HIS A 166 11.59 7.55 2.59
CA HIS A 166 10.91 8.43 3.54
C HIS A 166 10.11 7.58 4.55
N PRO A 167 10.68 7.23 5.71
CA PRO A 167 9.97 6.46 6.74
C PRO A 167 9.09 7.36 7.62
N GLY A 168 8.23 6.75 8.41
CA GLY A 168 7.53 7.41 9.53
C GLY A 168 6.17 8.00 9.20
N GLU A 169 5.69 7.86 7.97
CA GLU A 169 4.39 8.39 7.57
C GLU A 169 3.27 7.36 7.72
N GLN A 170 2.04 7.83 7.94
CA GLN A 170 0.88 6.93 8.08
C GLN A 170 0.24 6.62 6.72
N VAL A 171 -0.07 7.65 5.92
CA VAL A 171 -0.76 7.51 4.62
C VAL A 171 0.19 7.92 3.51
N THR A 172 1.05 7.01 3.09
CA THR A 172 2.15 7.28 2.15
C THR A 172 1.71 7.28 0.69
N GLU A 173 0.62 6.61 0.34
CA GLU A 173 0.13 6.56 -1.04
C GLU A 173 -0.32 7.93 -1.60
N THR A 174 -0.39 8.96 -0.76
CA THR A 174 -0.73 10.34 -1.16
C THR A 174 0.34 11.02 -2.01
N VAL A 175 1.57 10.51 -2.00
CA VAL A 175 2.69 11.01 -2.83
C VAL A 175 2.61 10.51 -4.27
N ILE A 176 1.69 9.58 -4.58
CA ILE A 176 1.53 8.94 -5.89
C ILE A 176 0.33 9.56 -6.61
N GLU A 177 0.50 9.89 -7.90
CA GLU A 177 -0.60 10.36 -8.76
C GLU A 177 -1.77 9.37 -8.77
N ARG A 178 -2.98 9.94 -8.94
CA ARG A 178 -4.23 9.15 -9.03
C ARG A 178 -4.43 8.54 -10.41
#